data_af9da1f889410bbaf0486e3a01005c13
#
_entry.id   af9da1f889410bbaf0486e3a01005c13
#
_cell.length_a   1.000
_cell.length_b   1.000
_cell.length_c   1.000
_cell.angle_alpha   90.00
_cell.angle_beta   90.00
_cell.angle_gamma   90.00
#
_symmetry.space_group_name_H-M   'P 1'
#
loop_
_entity.id
_entity.type
_entity.pdbx_description
1 polymer ?
#
loop_
_entity_poly.entity_id
_entity_poly.type
_entity_poly.pdbx_seq_one_letter_code
_entity_poly.pdbx_strand_id
1 'polypeptide(L)'
;MRIQHNIMAMNAYRNYTNNTSALSKNLEKLSSGYKINRAGDDAAGLAISEKMRAQITGLDKAQDNAKDGISLVQTAEGALTEVHDMLNRMYELAEQSANGTYENETDRAQLQKEVTQLKSEIDRIADSANFNGIKLLDGSLSSTGGSAAVTNINLDGGITSTTVDATAWKLSLIHISEHTRLALI
;
A
#
# COMPACT_ATOMS: atom_id res chain seq x y z
N MET A 1 -71.51 27.33 -23.04
CA MET A 1 -70.81 27.00 -21.79
C MET A 1 -70.33 25.56 -21.83
N ARG A 2 -69.01 25.33 -21.79
CA ARG A 2 -68.46 23.99 -21.68
C ARG A 2 -68.34 23.67 -20.18
N ILE A 3 -69.30 23.02 -19.60
CA ILE A 3 -69.42 22.78 -18.16
C ILE A 3 -68.61 21.53 -17.70
N GLN A 4 -68.32 20.61 -18.63
CA GLN A 4 -67.72 19.32 -18.23
C GLN A 4 -66.20 19.26 -18.33
N HIS A 5 -65.49 20.04 -19.19
CA HIS A 5 -64.04 20.01 -19.30
C HIS A 5 -63.48 21.37 -19.64
N ASN A 6 -62.69 21.95 -18.70
CA ASN A 6 -61.90 23.16 -18.98
C ASN A 6 -60.53 22.79 -19.53
N ILE A 7 -60.41 22.72 -20.86
CA ILE A 7 -59.18 22.33 -21.57
C ILE A 7 -58.02 23.30 -21.27
N MET A 8 -58.33 24.60 -21.04
CA MET A 8 -57.26 25.55 -20.68
C MET A 8 -56.69 25.28 -19.30
N ALA A 9 -57.54 24.97 -18.32
CA ALA A 9 -57.10 24.57 -16.97
C ALA A 9 -56.31 23.24 -16.96
N MET A 10 -56.75 22.27 -17.78
CA MET A 10 -56.00 21.01 -17.94
C MET A 10 -54.63 21.20 -18.59
N ASN A 11 -54.51 22.08 -19.58
CA ASN A 11 -53.22 22.41 -20.19
C ASN A 11 -52.31 23.15 -19.22
N ALA A 12 -52.86 24.11 -18.47
CA ALA A 12 -52.11 24.83 -17.44
C ALA A 12 -51.59 23.87 -16.35
N TYR A 13 -52.44 22.94 -15.90
CA TYR A 13 -52.06 21.90 -14.90
C TYR A 13 -50.98 20.98 -15.43
N ARG A 14 -51.08 20.54 -16.70
CA ARG A 14 -50.04 19.71 -17.32
C ARG A 14 -48.69 20.45 -17.42
N ASN A 15 -48.71 21.71 -17.82
CA ASN A 15 -47.46 22.49 -17.87
C ASN A 15 -46.90 22.72 -16.48
N TYR A 16 -47.72 22.98 -15.48
CA TYR A 16 -47.31 23.10 -14.08
C TYR A 16 -46.64 21.79 -13.58
N THR A 17 -47.25 20.63 -13.84
CA THR A 17 -46.69 19.32 -13.44
C THR A 17 -45.37 19.05 -14.14
N ASN A 18 -45.25 19.36 -15.44
CA ASN A 18 -44.00 19.20 -16.19
C ASN A 18 -42.86 20.11 -15.65
N ASN A 19 -43.21 21.38 -15.33
CA ASN A 19 -42.24 22.32 -14.77
C ASN A 19 -41.79 21.91 -13.37
N THR A 20 -42.71 21.43 -12.52
CA THR A 20 -42.40 20.93 -11.18
C THR A 20 -41.48 19.70 -11.27
N SER A 21 -41.77 18.80 -12.20
CA SER A 21 -40.96 17.61 -12.44
C SER A 21 -39.52 17.97 -12.91
N ALA A 22 -39.39 18.90 -13.84
CA ALA A 22 -38.09 19.40 -14.30
C ALA A 22 -37.31 20.11 -13.19
N LEU A 23 -38.02 20.93 -12.41
CA LEU A 23 -37.43 21.62 -11.25
C LEU A 23 -36.91 20.61 -10.21
N SER A 24 -37.69 19.58 -9.88
CA SER A 24 -37.27 18.53 -8.95
C SER A 24 -36.01 17.81 -9.41
N LYS A 25 -35.92 17.48 -10.71
CA LYS A 25 -34.69 16.88 -11.28
C LYS A 25 -33.48 17.81 -11.22
N ASN A 26 -33.69 19.11 -11.48
CA ASN A 26 -32.61 20.07 -11.40
C ASN A 26 -32.12 20.30 -9.97
N LEU A 27 -33.05 20.32 -9.01
CA LEU A 27 -32.74 20.39 -7.58
C LEU A 27 -32.00 19.14 -7.08
N GLU A 28 -32.38 17.96 -7.56
CA GLU A 28 -31.67 16.70 -7.27
C GLU A 28 -30.20 16.77 -7.75
N LYS A 29 -29.98 17.25 -8.99
CA LYS A 29 -28.63 17.42 -9.55
C LYS A 29 -27.82 18.49 -8.82
N LEU A 30 -28.44 19.57 -8.42
CA LEU A 30 -27.80 20.65 -7.68
C LEU A 30 -27.42 20.20 -6.28
N SER A 31 -28.32 19.49 -5.59
CA SER A 31 -28.10 19.00 -4.23
C SER A 31 -27.02 17.92 -4.18
N SER A 32 -27.00 17.00 -5.14
CA SER A 32 -26.00 15.92 -5.21
C SER A 32 -24.65 16.38 -5.75
N GLY A 33 -24.62 17.47 -6.54
CA GLY A 33 -23.45 17.93 -7.26
C GLY A 33 -23.08 17.06 -8.48
N TYR A 34 -23.88 16.02 -8.79
CA TYR A 34 -23.63 15.12 -9.90
C TYR A 34 -24.59 15.35 -11.06
N LYS A 35 -24.08 15.27 -12.30
CA LYS A 35 -24.90 15.36 -13.51
C LYS A 35 -25.78 14.13 -13.70
N ILE A 36 -25.29 12.95 -13.30
CA ILE A 36 -25.95 11.63 -13.44
C ILE A 36 -26.16 11.10 -12.01
N ASN A 37 -27.42 10.99 -11.60
CA ASN A 37 -27.81 10.50 -10.27
C ASN A 37 -28.51 9.14 -10.32
N ARG A 38 -29.16 8.86 -11.43
CA ARG A 38 -29.95 7.62 -11.61
C ARG A 38 -29.61 6.95 -12.92
N ALA A 39 -29.73 5.63 -12.95
CA ALA A 39 -29.57 4.85 -14.19
C ALA A 39 -30.49 5.33 -15.34
N GLY A 40 -31.65 5.94 -14.99
CA GLY A 40 -32.58 6.51 -15.97
C GLY A 40 -32.07 7.80 -16.64
N ASP A 41 -31.06 8.48 -16.09
CA ASP A 41 -30.45 9.67 -16.72
C ASP A 41 -29.45 9.25 -17.82
N ASP A 42 -28.56 8.30 -17.50
CA ASP A 42 -27.58 7.69 -18.39
C ASP A 42 -27.00 6.43 -17.74
N ALA A 43 -27.49 5.27 -18.17
CA ALA A 43 -27.07 3.99 -17.61
C ALA A 43 -25.60 3.66 -17.93
N ALA A 44 -25.14 3.98 -19.15
CA ALA A 44 -23.78 3.72 -19.58
C ALA A 44 -22.78 4.63 -18.84
N GLY A 45 -23.09 5.93 -18.75
CA GLY A 45 -22.29 6.90 -18.03
C GLY A 45 -22.20 6.60 -16.53
N LEU A 46 -23.30 6.12 -15.91
CA LEU A 46 -23.30 5.73 -14.51
C LEU A 46 -22.38 4.52 -14.28
N ALA A 47 -22.49 3.48 -15.12
CA ALA A 47 -21.64 2.28 -15.00
C ALA A 47 -20.14 2.62 -15.14
N ILE A 48 -19.78 3.50 -16.09
CA ILE A 48 -18.40 3.97 -16.28
C ILE A 48 -17.94 4.76 -15.06
N SER A 49 -18.78 5.67 -14.55
CA SER A 49 -18.47 6.49 -13.39
C SER A 49 -18.22 5.65 -12.14
N GLU A 50 -19.06 4.66 -11.87
CA GLU A 50 -18.90 3.75 -10.72
C GLU A 50 -17.66 2.86 -10.87
N LYS A 51 -17.36 2.39 -12.08
CA LYS A 51 -16.10 1.67 -12.35
C LYS A 51 -14.88 2.56 -12.08
N MET A 52 -14.90 3.80 -12.53
CA MET A 52 -13.80 4.74 -12.27
C MET A 52 -13.65 5.05 -10.78
N ARG A 53 -14.76 5.22 -10.05
CA ARG A 53 -14.71 5.41 -8.59
C ARG A 53 -14.08 4.22 -7.87
N ALA A 54 -14.49 3.01 -8.26
CA ALA A 54 -13.90 1.80 -7.70
C ALA A 54 -12.39 1.71 -7.98
N GLN A 55 -11.96 2.10 -9.19
CA GLN A 55 -10.54 2.18 -9.55
C GLN A 55 -9.78 3.23 -8.72
N ILE A 56 -10.35 4.42 -8.55
CA ILE A 56 -9.74 5.48 -7.72
C ILE A 56 -9.57 5.00 -6.29
N THR A 57 -10.63 4.43 -5.70
CA THR A 57 -10.55 3.88 -4.33
C THR A 57 -9.51 2.76 -4.22
N GLY A 58 -9.40 1.91 -5.24
CA GLY A 58 -8.38 0.87 -5.30
C GLY A 58 -6.96 1.44 -5.38
N LEU A 59 -6.74 2.49 -6.19
CA LEU A 59 -5.46 3.17 -6.31
C LEU A 59 -5.09 3.93 -5.03
N ASP A 60 -6.04 4.58 -4.37
CA ASP A 60 -5.82 5.24 -3.08
C ASP A 60 -5.36 4.21 -2.03
N LYS A 61 -6.01 3.04 -1.97
CA LYS A 61 -5.58 1.96 -1.07
C LYS A 61 -4.22 1.37 -1.44
N ALA A 62 -3.92 1.25 -2.73
CA ALA A 62 -2.59 0.82 -3.16
C ALA A 62 -1.50 1.84 -2.76
N GLN A 63 -1.80 3.12 -2.84
CA GLN A 63 -0.91 4.18 -2.37
C GLN A 63 -0.69 4.12 -0.85
N ASP A 64 -1.74 3.91 -0.07
CA ASP A 64 -1.63 3.75 1.38
C ASP A 64 -0.77 2.52 1.72
N ASN A 65 -1.02 1.38 1.07
CA ASN A 65 -0.22 0.17 1.25
C ASN A 65 1.26 0.38 0.90
N ALA A 66 1.54 1.17 -0.14
CA ALA A 66 2.93 1.53 -0.49
C ALA A 66 3.60 2.39 0.60
N LYS A 67 2.87 3.33 1.21
CA LYS A 67 3.36 4.13 2.35
C LYS A 67 3.65 3.25 3.57
N ASP A 68 2.76 2.30 3.85
CA ASP A 68 2.96 1.34 4.94
C ASP A 68 4.21 0.49 4.70
N GLY A 69 4.43 0.04 3.45
CA GLY A 69 5.66 -0.65 3.06
C GLY A 69 6.92 0.20 3.24
N ILE A 70 6.87 1.47 2.89
CA ILE A 70 7.98 2.41 3.12
C ILE A 70 8.25 2.56 4.62
N SER A 71 7.21 2.71 5.43
CA SER A 71 7.34 2.83 6.89
C SER A 71 7.96 1.57 7.52
N LEU A 72 7.59 0.40 7.03
CA LEU A 72 8.19 -0.87 7.44
C LEU A 72 9.70 -0.90 7.15
N VAL A 73 10.09 -0.52 5.92
CA VAL A 73 11.52 -0.48 5.52
C VAL A 73 12.29 0.55 6.35
N GLN A 74 11.72 1.74 6.60
CA GLN A 74 12.35 2.75 7.43
C GLN A 74 12.55 2.28 8.89
N THR A 75 11.60 1.51 9.42
CA THR A 75 11.75 0.91 10.76
C THR A 75 12.90 -0.11 10.77
N ALA A 76 13.01 -0.95 9.74
CA ALA A 76 14.12 -1.89 9.61
C ALA A 76 15.46 -1.17 9.42
N GLU A 77 15.52 -0.10 8.62
CA GLU A 77 16.70 0.72 8.40
C GLU A 77 17.19 1.36 9.70
N GLY A 78 16.27 1.87 10.53
CA GLY A 78 16.62 2.42 11.84
C GLY A 78 17.28 1.37 12.74
N ALA A 79 16.72 0.16 12.80
CA ALA A 79 17.30 -0.92 13.59
C ALA A 79 18.68 -1.38 13.04
N LEU A 80 18.84 -1.42 11.71
CA LEU A 80 20.11 -1.77 11.07
C LEU A 80 21.19 -0.70 11.29
N THR A 81 20.81 0.57 11.43
CA THR A 81 21.76 1.65 11.75
C THR A 81 22.40 1.41 13.11
N GLU A 82 21.62 1.07 14.13
CA GLU A 82 22.13 0.74 15.46
C GLU A 82 23.05 -0.51 15.43
N VAL A 83 22.68 -1.53 14.66
CA VAL A 83 23.53 -2.72 14.45
C VAL A 83 24.85 -2.33 13.80
N HIS A 84 24.84 -1.43 12.82
CA HIS A 84 26.04 -0.97 12.13
C HIS A 84 26.97 -0.22 13.08
N ASP A 85 26.43 0.62 13.94
CA ASP A 85 27.23 1.36 14.94
C ASP A 85 27.87 0.40 15.95
N MET A 86 27.16 -0.63 16.38
CA MET A 86 27.74 -1.68 17.22
C MET A 86 28.83 -2.48 16.52
N LEU A 87 28.66 -2.80 15.24
CA LEU A 87 29.69 -3.48 14.45
C LEU A 87 30.96 -2.60 14.29
N ASN A 88 30.80 -1.30 14.06
CA ASN A 88 31.91 -0.37 14.04
C ASN A 88 32.65 -0.35 15.40
N ARG A 89 31.91 -0.33 16.50
CA ARG A 89 32.50 -0.41 17.83
C ARG A 89 33.25 -1.73 18.06
N MET A 90 32.69 -2.86 17.60
CA MET A 90 33.37 -4.15 17.66
C MET A 90 34.67 -4.15 16.84
N TYR A 91 34.67 -3.49 15.68
CA TYR A 91 35.85 -3.33 14.85
C TYR A 91 36.94 -2.49 15.58
N GLU A 92 36.58 -1.37 16.21
CA GLU A 92 37.52 -0.58 17.02
C GLU A 92 38.13 -1.40 18.17
N LEU A 93 37.30 -2.19 18.89
CA LEU A 93 37.78 -3.06 19.96
C LEU A 93 38.71 -4.16 19.44
N ALA A 94 38.48 -4.70 18.25
CA ALA A 94 39.33 -5.67 17.61
C ALA A 94 40.71 -5.07 17.24
N GLU A 95 40.72 -3.86 16.67
CA GLU A 95 41.96 -3.12 16.38
C GLU A 95 42.72 -2.79 17.66
N GLN A 96 42.03 -2.36 18.71
CA GLN A 96 42.62 -2.11 20.00
C GLN A 96 43.24 -3.38 20.61
N SER A 97 42.55 -4.52 20.51
CA SER A 97 43.06 -5.82 20.98
C SER A 97 44.27 -6.33 20.19
N ALA A 98 44.42 -5.93 18.92
CA ALA A 98 45.54 -6.29 18.08
C ALA A 98 46.85 -5.57 18.49
N ASN A 99 46.75 -4.50 19.28
CA ASN A 99 47.91 -3.78 19.77
C ASN A 99 48.71 -4.64 20.78
N GLY A 100 50.01 -4.79 20.56
CA GLY A 100 50.89 -5.61 21.39
C GLY A 100 51.14 -5.08 22.81
N THR A 101 50.65 -3.88 23.14
CA THR A 101 50.82 -3.27 24.47
C THR A 101 49.80 -3.73 25.51
N TYR A 102 48.74 -4.43 25.05
CA TYR A 102 47.66 -4.92 25.92
C TYR A 102 47.96 -6.31 26.49
N GLU A 103 47.73 -6.45 27.80
CA GLU A 103 47.89 -7.73 28.50
C GLU A 103 46.72 -8.70 28.20
N ASN A 104 47.02 -9.99 28.03
CA ASN A 104 46.05 -10.97 27.65
C ASN A 104 44.98 -11.24 28.71
N GLU A 105 45.37 -11.35 29.96
CA GLU A 105 44.48 -11.79 31.05
C GLU A 105 43.62 -10.67 31.62
N THR A 106 44.10 -9.42 31.57
CA THR A 106 43.43 -8.27 32.17
C THR A 106 42.75 -7.41 31.11
N ASP A 107 43.52 -6.84 30.17
CA ASP A 107 43.02 -5.83 29.25
C ASP A 107 42.15 -6.48 28.13
N ARG A 108 42.70 -7.49 27.47
CA ARG A 108 41.97 -8.18 26.40
C ARG A 108 40.72 -8.93 26.93
N ALA A 109 40.76 -9.40 28.18
CA ALA A 109 39.57 -9.99 28.81
C ALA A 109 38.46 -8.97 29.03
N GLN A 110 38.76 -7.71 29.30
CA GLN A 110 37.76 -6.63 29.43
C GLN A 110 37.20 -6.27 28.05
N LEU A 111 38.05 -6.14 27.03
CA LEU A 111 37.61 -5.90 25.66
C LEU A 111 36.69 -7.04 25.18
N GLN A 112 37.01 -8.30 25.49
CA GLN A 112 36.17 -9.46 25.14
C GLN A 112 34.81 -9.43 25.82
N LYS A 113 34.70 -8.92 27.07
CA LYS A 113 33.41 -8.76 27.74
C LYS A 113 32.55 -7.71 27.01
N GLU A 114 33.15 -6.56 26.60
CA GLU A 114 32.44 -5.56 25.83
C GLU A 114 31.94 -6.11 24.50
N VAL A 115 32.76 -6.86 23.76
CA VAL A 115 32.34 -7.53 22.52
C VAL A 115 31.19 -8.51 22.77
N THR A 116 31.23 -9.24 23.87
CA THR A 116 30.14 -10.17 24.24
C THR A 116 28.84 -9.44 24.53
N GLN A 117 28.90 -8.29 25.20
CA GLN A 117 27.73 -7.45 25.44
C GLN A 117 27.16 -6.85 24.14
N LEU A 118 28.03 -6.35 23.23
CA LEU A 118 27.61 -5.86 21.93
C LEU A 118 26.94 -6.94 21.09
N LYS A 119 27.44 -8.18 21.10
CA LYS A 119 26.78 -9.31 20.45
C LYS A 119 25.39 -9.57 21.02
N SER A 120 25.27 -9.60 22.35
CA SER A 120 23.97 -9.80 23.00
C SER A 120 22.98 -8.68 22.66
N GLU A 121 23.47 -7.46 22.50
CA GLU A 121 22.64 -6.33 22.13
C GLU A 121 22.20 -6.39 20.65
N ILE A 122 23.05 -6.87 19.74
CA ILE A 122 22.69 -7.12 18.34
C ILE A 122 21.58 -8.20 18.27
N ASP A 123 21.74 -9.30 19.03
CA ASP A 123 20.73 -10.34 19.11
C ASP A 123 19.40 -9.80 19.66
N ARG A 124 19.46 -8.93 20.68
CA ARG A 124 18.28 -8.27 21.25
C ARG A 124 17.57 -7.38 20.22
N ILE A 125 18.32 -6.61 19.44
CA ILE A 125 17.75 -5.75 18.41
C ILE A 125 17.10 -6.60 17.31
N ALA A 126 17.76 -7.68 16.88
CA ALA A 126 17.21 -8.59 15.89
C ALA A 126 15.88 -9.19 16.34
N ASP A 127 15.77 -9.54 17.62
CA ASP A 127 14.55 -10.09 18.18
C ASP A 127 13.46 -9.05 18.48
N SER A 128 13.84 -7.82 18.80
CA SER A 128 12.89 -6.76 19.20
C SER A 128 12.37 -5.94 18.02
N ALA A 129 13.13 -5.85 16.91
CA ALA A 129 12.76 -5.07 15.75
C ALA A 129 11.52 -5.67 15.07
N ASN A 130 10.39 -5.00 15.22
CA ASN A 130 9.13 -5.42 14.61
C ASN A 130 8.31 -4.23 14.08
N PHE A 131 7.47 -4.51 13.11
CA PHE A 131 6.48 -3.58 12.58
C PHE A 131 5.10 -4.25 12.64
N ASN A 132 4.19 -3.70 13.45
CA ASN A 132 2.85 -4.27 13.66
C ASN A 132 2.86 -5.79 14.01
N GLY A 133 3.84 -6.22 14.83
CA GLY A 133 3.99 -7.62 15.24
C GLY A 133 4.75 -8.51 14.24
N ILE A 134 5.11 -8.00 13.07
CA ILE A 134 5.93 -8.70 12.09
C ILE A 134 7.39 -8.44 12.43
N LYS A 135 8.16 -9.49 12.76
CA LYS A 135 9.60 -9.37 12.98
C LYS A 135 10.32 -9.08 11.67
N LEU A 136 11.29 -8.15 11.71
CA LEU A 136 11.92 -7.64 10.49
C LEU A 136 13.31 -8.24 10.25
N LEU A 137 14.04 -8.61 11.31
CA LEU A 137 15.46 -8.97 11.25
C LEU A 137 15.75 -10.42 11.68
N ASP A 138 14.72 -11.19 12.03
CA ASP A 138 14.86 -12.60 12.44
C ASP A 138 15.03 -13.59 11.26
N GLY A 139 15.02 -13.11 10.02
CA GLY A 139 15.10 -13.93 8.82
C GLY A 139 13.77 -14.52 8.35
N SER A 140 12.67 -14.34 9.08
CA SER A 140 11.35 -14.86 8.71
C SER A 140 10.81 -14.29 7.41
N LEU A 141 11.24 -13.06 7.06
CA LEU A 141 10.90 -12.39 5.80
C LEU A 141 11.80 -12.78 4.64
N SER A 142 12.86 -13.58 4.87
CA SER A 142 13.70 -14.05 3.78
C SER A 142 12.92 -15.08 2.96
N SER A 143 12.61 -14.77 1.71
CA SER A 143 11.95 -15.67 0.78
C SER A 143 12.92 -16.75 0.28
N THR A 144 13.44 -17.58 1.20
CA THR A 144 14.13 -18.79 0.80
C THR A 144 13.07 -19.82 0.41
N GLY A 145 12.52 -19.69 -0.80
CA GLY A 145 11.69 -20.72 -1.41
C GLY A 145 10.28 -20.91 -0.85
N GLY A 146 9.71 -19.93 -0.18
CA GLY A 146 8.30 -19.94 0.16
C GLY A 146 7.48 -19.32 -0.95
N SER A 147 6.85 -20.12 -1.79
CA SER A 147 5.71 -19.70 -2.62
C SER A 147 4.70 -19.01 -1.68
N ALA A 148 4.65 -17.68 -1.70
CA ALA A 148 3.50 -16.98 -1.15
C ALA A 148 2.30 -17.40 -1.99
N ALA A 149 1.67 -18.49 -1.58
CA ALA A 149 0.37 -18.86 -2.10
C ALA A 149 -0.58 -17.73 -1.72
N VAL A 150 -0.85 -16.84 -2.65
CA VAL A 150 -2.01 -15.96 -2.60
C VAL A 150 -3.20 -16.89 -2.77
N THR A 151 -3.60 -17.49 -1.64
CA THR A 151 -4.78 -18.33 -1.56
C THR A 151 -6.00 -17.42 -1.68
N ASN A 152 -6.60 -17.46 -2.86
CA ASN A 152 -7.99 -17.13 -3.12
C ASN A 152 -8.46 -15.74 -2.73
N ILE A 153 -8.18 -14.76 -3.59
CA ILE A 153 -9.19 -13.73 -3.80
C ILE A 153 -10.22 -14.35 -4.76
N ASN A 154 -11.26 -14.93 -4.19
CA ASN A 154 -12.43 -15.39 -4.93
C ASN A 154 -13.22 -14.16 -5.39
N LEU A 155 -12.80 -13.57 -6.49
CA LEU A 155 -13.63 -12.66 -7.27
C LEU A 155 -14.52 -13.58 -8.11
N ASP A 156 -15.78 -13.71 -7.71
CA ASP A 156 -16.86 -14.46 -8.37
C ASP A 156 -16.83 -14.24 -9.88
N GLY A 157 -16.22 -15.17 -10.60
CA GLY A 157 -15.95 -15.04 -12.05
C GLY A 157 -14.83 -15.94 -12.56
N GLY A 158 -14.69 -17.15 -12.06
CA GLY A 158 -14.09 -18.26 -12.82
C GLY A 158 -12.59 -18.14 -13.17
N ILE A 159 -11.74 -17.64 -12.28
CA ILE A 159 -10.29 -17.74 -12.43
C ILE A 159 -9.77 -18.85 -11.53
N THR A 160 -9.55 -20.01 -12.13
CA THR A 160 -8.82 -21.12 -11.52
C THR A 160 -7.39 -20.69 -11.18
N SER A 161 -6.91 -21.10 -10.01
CA SER A 161 -5.61 -20.81 -9.42
C SER A 161 -4.46 -20.83 -10.42
N THR A 162 -3.89 -19.67 -10.70
CA THR A 162 -2.57 -19.58 -11.31
C THR A 162 -1.54 -19.46 -10.19
N THR A 163 -0.71 -20.45 -10.02
CA THR A 163 0.53 -20.35 -9.25
C THR A 163 1.37 -19.25 -9.87
N VAL A 164 1.48 -18.11 -9.21
CA VAL A 164 2.37 -17.04 -9.65
C VAL A 164 3.78 -17.45 -9.27
N ASP A 165 4.53 -17.94 -10.25
CA ASP A 165 5.94 -18.25 -10.10
C ASP A 165 6.71 -16.96 -9.79
N ALA A 166 7.43 -16.94 -8.66
CA ALA A 166 8.21 -15.79 -8.23
C ALA A 166 9.32 -15.37 -9.23
N THR A 167 9.64 -16.20 -10.20
CA THR A 167 10.54 -15.90 -11.32
C THR A 167 9.91 -14.92 -12.31
N ALA A 168 8.58 -14.87 -12.42
CA ALA A 168 7.86 -13.94 -13.30
C ALA A 168 7.99 -12.48 -12.83
N TRP A 169 8.17 -12.24 -11.53
CA TRP A 169 8.34 -10.89 -10.98
C TRP A 169 9.68 -10.26 -11.36
N LYS A 170 10.74 -11.04 -11.45
CA LYS A 170 12.06 -10.55 -11.91
C LYS A 170 12.02 -10.09 -13.35
N LEU A 171 11.29 -10.79 -14.22
CA LEU A 171 11.12 -10.42 -15.62
C LEU A 171 10.25 -9.17 -15.79
N SER A 172 9.22 -8.97 -14.97
CA SER A 172 8.36 -7.78 -15.01
C SER A 172 9.10 -6.51 -14.56
N LEU A 173 9.95 -6.59 -13.52
CA LEU A 173 10.76 -5.46 -13.05
C LEU A 173 11.85 -5.07 -14.05
N ILE A 174 12.44 -6.03 -14.74
CA ILE A 174 13.43 -5.79 -15.80
C ILE A 174 12.76 -5.11 -17.00
N HIS A 175 11.55 -5.51 -17.35
CA HIS A 175 10.82 -4.92 -18.48
C HIS A 175 10.38 -3.48 -18.22
N ILE A 176 10.01 -3.14 -16.97
CA ILE A 176 9.68 -1.76 -16.57
C ILE A 176 10.94 -0.87 -16.59
N SER A 177 12.10 -1.39 -16.20
CA SER A 177 13.35 -0.62 -16.23
C SER A 177 13.89 -0.37 -17.64
N GLU A 178 13.65 -1.26 -18.60
CA GLU A 178 14.02 -1.04 -20.01
C GLU A 178 13.13 -0.01 -20.70
N HIS A 179 11.82 0.00 -20.44
CA HIS A 179 10.94 1.03 -21.00
C HIS A 179 11.25 2.44 -20.49
N THR A 180 11.73 2.57 -19.25
CA THR A 180 12.12 3.89 -18.69
C THR A 180 13.46 4.37 -19.25
N ARG A 181 14.34 3.46 -19.68
CA ARG A 181 15.62 3.82 -20.33
C ARG A 181 15.45 4.26 -21.79
N LEU A 182 14.46 3.71 -22.50
CA LEU A 182 14.18 4.08 -23.89
C LEU A 182 13.39 5.41 -24.03
N ALA A 183 12.78 5.92 -22.96
CA ALA A 183 12.10 7.20 -22.94
C ALA A 183 13.03 8.39 -22.59
N LEU A 184 14.33 8.15 -22.36
CA LEU A 184 15.35 9.14 -21.96
C LEU A 184 16.47 9.32 -23.01
N ILE A 185 16.29 8.80 -24.22
CA ILE A 185 17.07 9.08 -25.42
C ILE A 185 16.11 9.68 -26.47
#